data_d00c999c4d3e40b48754b8e9cd84fcc1
#
_entry.id   d00c999c4d3e40b48754b8e9cd84fcc1
#
_cell.length_a   1.000
_cell.length_b   1.000
_cell.length_c   1.000
_cell.angle_alpha   90.00
_cell.angle_beta   90.00
_cell.angle_gamma   90.00
#
_symmetry.space_group_name_H-M   'P 1'
#
loop_
_entity.id
_entity.type
_entity.pdbx_description
1 polymer ?
#
loop_
_entity_poly.entity_id
_entity_poly.type
_entity_poly.pdbx_seq_one_letter_code
_entity_poly.pdbx_strand_id
1 'polypeptide(L)'
;MIRRNGMTVPLPGHLHAQRDKLAQLADWGYSDIWSAETDGADAFTPLALAAAWEPRLRLGTAIVPAYTRTAPVIAQSVAALADAAPGRFAIGIGSSSNVIVEKWNGVPFVDPYKKVRDVVRFMHDAFSGEKITKDYDTFSVNGFRLSIKPEQKPTILVAALREGMLKLGAREADGVIINWLSAQDVSKVAAVVNGAANGVEKEITARIFVCPSENTETVMAGAKFAIAAYMNVPVYADFHRWMGRAPLLQGMWDAWAAGDRKAALAAIPNQAVDELVVHGSPAHCRDVINEYFKNGVTTSSLAILPLDPDLDYWKAVESLSPSAS
;
A
#
# COMPACT_ATOMS: atom_id res chain seq x y z
N MET A 1 17.10 7.24 10.03
CA MET A 1 15.88 6.99 9.22
C MET A 1 14.72 7.78 9.80
N ILE A 2 13.96 8.54 9.00
CA ILE A 2 12.79 9.30 9.48
C ILE A 2 11.63 8.31 9.60
N ARG A 3 11.07 8.17 10.81
CA ARG A 3 9.83 7.40 11.03
C ARG A 3 8.63 8.25 10.63
N ARG A 4 7.71 7.70 9.81
CA ARG A 4 6.47 8.34 9.38
C ARG A 4 5.27 7.48 9.78
N ASN A 5 4.24 8.13 10.29
CA ASN A 5 2.99 7.47 10.67
C ASN A 5 1.89 7.98 9.75
N GLY A 6 1.30 7.09 8.99
CA GLY A 6 0.30 7.43 7.99
C GLY A 6 -1.01 6.67 8.14
N MET A 7 -2.04 7.21 7.51
CA MET A 7 -3.38 6.62 7.44
C MET A 7 -3.79 6.32 6.00
N THR A 8 -4.54 5.24 5.82
CA THR A 8 -5.18 4.95 4.52
C THR A 8 -6.39 5.86 4.31
N VAL A 9 -6.49 6.45 3.12
CA VAL A 9 -7.61 7.30 2.68
C VAL A 9 -8.25 6.74 1.39
N PRO A 10 -9.50 7.10 1.02
CA PRO A 10 -10.36 8.08 1.68
C PRO A 10 -10.83 7.59 3.05
N LEU A 11 -11.06 8.56 3.94
CA LEU A 11 -11.67 8.32 5.24
C LEU A 11 -13.17 8.02 5.07
N PRO A 12 -13.85 7.42 6.05
CA PRO A 12 -15.29 7.19 5.96
C PRO A 12 -16.07 8.47 5.72
N GLY A 13 -17.11 8.36 4.85
CA GLY A 13 -17.99 9.47 4.48
C GLY A 13 -17.63 10.09 3.12
N HIS A 14 -18.32 11.18 2.79
CA HIS A 14 -18.15 11.86 1.50
C HIS A 14 -16.84 12.64 1.42
N LEU A 15 -16.19 12.62 0.26
CA LEU A 15 -14.90 13.29 0.06
C LEU A 15 -14.93 14.78 0.42
N HIS A 16 -15.99 15.52 0.03
CA HIS A 16 -16.11 16.94 0.32
C HIS A 16 -16.19 17.27 1.82
N ALA A 17 -16.53 16.30 2.67
CA ALA A 17 -16.65 16.46 4.11
C ALA A 17 -15.37 16.06 4.88
N GLN A 18 -14.28 15.72 4.20
CA GLN A 18 -13.09 15.18 4.84
C GLN A 18 -12.06 16.24 5.27
N ARG A 19 -12.26 17.51 4.93
CA ARG A 19 -11.28 18.58 5.21
C ARG A 19 -10.89 18.64 6.68
N ASP A 20 -11.85 18.76 7.58
CA ASP A 20 -11.60 18.89 9.01
C ASP A 20 -11.00 17.60 9.61
N LYS A 21 -11.34 16.46 9.01
CA LYS A 21 -10.81 15.16 9.39
C LYS A 21 -9.33 15.01 9.03
N LEU A 22 -8.90 15.55 7.89
CA LEU A 22 -7.48 15.58 7.51
C LEU A 22 -6.68 16.50 8.44
N ALA A 23 -7.23 17.66 8.81
CA ALA A 23 -6.61 18.53 9.80
C ALA A 23 -6.47 17.83 11.16
N GLN A 24 -7.51 17.11 11.59
CA GLN A 24 -7.50 16.34 12.84
C GLN A 24 -6.43 15.23 12.83
N LEU A 25 -6.22 14.54 11.69
CA LEU A 25 -5.12 13.57 11.56
C LEU A 25 -3.75 14.23 11.81
N ALA A 26 -3.51 15.39 11.20
CA ALA A 26 -2.27 16.13 11.39
C ALA A 26 -2.11 16.62 12.84
N ASP A 27 -3.19 17.05 13.50
CA ASP A 27 -3.20 17.46 14.91
C ASP A 27 -2.87 16.28 15.84
N TRP A 28 -3.28 15.07 15.49
CA TRP A 28 -2.94 13.83 16.20
C TRP A 28 -1.52 13.30 15.89
N GLY A 29 -0.76 14.00 15.06
CA GLY A 29 0.63 13.68 14.74
C GLY A 29 0.83 12.69 13.60
N TYR A 30 -0.22 12.35 12.85
CA TYR A 30 -0.03 11.63 11.59
C TYR A 30 0.70 12.54 10.60
N SER A 31 1.69 11.99 9.92
CA SER A 31 2.53 12.71 8.96
C SER A 31 2.17 12.43 7.51
N ASP A 32 1.47 11.33 7.24
CA ASP A 32 1.23 10.82 5.90
C ASP A 32 -0.22 10.34 5.71
N ILE A 33 -0.72 10.44 4.48
CA ILE A 33 -1.93 9.77 4.06
C ILE A 33 -1.69 9.01 2.75
N TRP A 34 -2.31 7.84 2.62
CA TRP A 34 -2.07 6.90 1.52
C TRP A 34 -3.38 6.45 0.90
N SER A 35 -3.58 6.74 -0.39
CA SER A 35 -4.73 6.27 -1.16
C SER A 35 -4.41 4.98 -1.92
N ALA A 36 -5.44 4.27 -2.36
CA ALA A 36 -5.30 3.10 -3.20
C ALA A 36 -6.36 3.11 -4.30
N GLU A 37 -6.06 2.48 -5.44
CA GLU A 37 -6.98 2.38 -6.55
C GLU A 37 -7.52 0.94 -6.62
N THR A 38 -8.76 0.75 -6.18
CA THR A 38 -9.50 -0.51 -6.21
C THR A 38 -10.90 -0.31 -6.81
N ASP A 39 -11.94 -0.31 -6.03
CA ASP A 39 -13.36 -0.18 -6.40
C ASP A 39 -14.05 1.05 -5.83
N GLY A 40 -13.31 1.85 -5.06
CA GLY A 40 -13.79 3.11 -4.47
C GLY A 40 -13.39 4.33 -5.29
N ALA A 41 -12.81 5.33 -4.63
CA ALA A 41 -12.23 6.48 -5.32
C ALA A 41 -10.95 6.08 -6.09
N ASP A 42 -10.62 6.82 -7.17
CA ASP A 42 -9.30 6.73 -7.78
C ASP A 42 -8.23 7.22 -6.80
N ALA A 43 -6.98 6.84 -7.06
CA ALA A 43 -5.91 7.12 -6.10
C ALA A 43 -5.54 8.61 -6.03
N PHE A 44 -5.76 9.41 -7.06
CA PHE A 44 -5.28 10.79 -7.13
C PHE A 44 -6.28 11.82 -6.59
N THR A 45 -7.58 11.61 -6.82
CA THR A 45 -8.62 12.60 -6.44
C THR A 45 -8.64 12.90 -4.93
N PRO A 46 -8.64 11.92 -4.00
CA PRO A 46 -8.58 12.22 -2.57
C PRO A 46 -7.31 12.96 -2.17
N LEU A 47 -6.17 12.64 -2.80
CA LEU A 47 -4.90 13.30 -2.51
C LEU A 47 -4.83 14.72 -3.06
N ALA A 48 -5.46 15.01 -4.20
CA ALA A 48 -5.56 16.36 -4.75
C ALA A 48 -6.36 17.29 -3.82
N LEU A 49 -7.46 16.80 -3.25
CA LEU A 49 -8.22 17.52 -2.23
C LEU A 49 -7.38 17.74 -0.96
N ALA A 50 -6.70 16.72 -0.49
CA ALA A 50 -5.85 16.80 0.68
C ALA A 50 -4.65 17.75 0.48
N ALA A 51 -4.06 17.79 -0.72
CA ALA A 51 -2.98 18.71 -1.07
C ALA A 51 -3.38 20.17 -0.82
N ALA A 52 -4.62 20.51 -1.17
CA ALA A 52 -5.17 21.87 -1.02
C ALA A 52 -5.66 22.17 0.41
N TRP A 53 -6.09 21.14 1.15
CA TRP A 53 -6.74 21.33 2.45
C TRP A 53 -5.78 21.25 3.63
N GLU A 54 -4.76 20.35 3.56
CA GLU A 54 -3.90 20.07 4.71
C GLU A 54 -2.41 19.99 4.29
N PRO A 55 -1.68 21.12 4.36
CA PRO A 55 -0.30 21.17 3.90
C PRO A 55 0.71 20.46 4.81
N ARG A 56 0.32 20.03 6.00
CA ARG A 56 1.21 19.31 6.93
C ARG A 56 1.37 17.84 6.58
N LEU A 57 0.41 17.26 5.80
CA LEU A 57 0.43 15.85 5.45
C LEU A 57 1.22 15.60 4.17
N ARG A 58 2.07 14.57 4.19
CA ARG A 58 2.63 13.97 2.99
C ARG A 58 1.58 13.06 2.36
N LEU A 59 1.54 13.04 1.05
CA LEU A 59 0.55 12.36 0.24
C LEU A 59 1.20 11.19 -0.48
N GLY A 60 0.58 10.01 -0.46
CA GLY A 60 1.10 8.85 -1.16
C GLY A 60 0.02 7.99 -1.79
N THR A 61 0.35 7.28 -2.85
CA THR A 61 -0.50 6.22 -3.37
C THR A 61 0.03 4.85 -2.97
N ALA A 62 -0.86 3.94 -2.53
CA ALA A 62 -0.53 2.57 -2.13
C ALA A 62 -1.58 1.56 -2.62
N ILE A 63 -1.81 1.44 -3.94
CA ILE A 63 -0.98 1.84 -5.07
C ILE A 63 -1.83 2.31 -6.26
N VAL A 64 -1.17 2.85 -7.30
CA VAL A 64 -1.74 2.98 -8.64
C VAL A 64 -1.33 1.77 -9.47
N PRO A 65 -2.28 1.06 -10.14
CA PRO A 65 -1.95 -0.02 -11.04
C PRO A 65 -1.20 0.47 -12.29
N ALA A 66 -0.12 -0.22 -12.66
CA ALA A 66 0.65 0.11 -13.86
C ALA A 66 -0.08 -0.16 -15.18
N TYR A 67 -1.27 -0.75 -15.13
CA TYR A 67 -2.07 -1.18 -16.29
C TYR A 67 -3.26 -0.30 -16.60
N THR A 68 -3.97 0.17 -15.58
CA THR A 68 -5.27 0.85 -15.75
C THR A 68 -5.14 2.28 -16.27
N ARG A 69 -3.91 2.84 -16.18
CA ARG A 69 -3.53 4.13 -16.76
C ARG A 69 -2.29 3.95 -17.63
N THR A 70 -2.18 4.69 -18.74
CA THR A 70 -0.94 4.71 -19.51
C THR A 70 0.17 5.42 -18.73
N ALA A 71 1.43 5.03 -18.98
CA ALA A 71 2.57 5.62 -18.28
C ALA A 71 2.65 7.16 -18.42
N PRO A 72 2.37 7.77 -19.60
CA PRO A 72 2.27 9.23 -19.72
C PRO A 72 1.19 9.86 -18.85
N VAL A 73 0.01 9.25 -18.73
CA VAL A 73 -1.08 9.76 -17.89
C VAL A 73 -0.72 9.66 -16.41
N ILE A 74 -0.06 8.58 -15.99
CA ILE A 74 0.48 8.47 -14.61
C ILE A 74 1.46 9.62 -14.35
N ALA A 75 2.43 9.84 -15.24
CA ALA A 75 3.42 10.91 -15.09
C ALA A 75 2.79 12.32 -15.01
N GLN A 76 1.74 12.59 -15.80
CA GLN A 76 0.99 13.85 -15.74
C GLN A 76 0.30 14.03 -14.39
N SER A 77 -0.39 12.99 -13.88
CA SER A 77 -1.07 13.05 -12.58
C SER A 77 -0.08 13.25 -11.44
N VAL A 78 1.05 12.53 -11.50
CA VAL A 78 2.13 12.63 -10.51
C VAL A 78 2.78 14.00 -10.53
N ALA A 79 3.05 14.57 -11.72
CA ALA A 79 3.62 15.90 -11.84
C ALA A 79 2.69 16.97 -11.28
N ALA A 80 1.38 16.89 -11.58
CA ALA A 80 0.40 17.82 -11.09
C ALA A 80 0.30 17.80 -9.56
N LEU A 81 0.30 16.61 -8.93
CA LEU A 81 0.28 16.51 -7.47
C LEU A 81 1.60 16.91 -6.82
N ALA A 82 2.74 16.59 -7.43
CA ALA A 82 4.04 17.01 -6.93
C ALA A 82 4.22 18.54 -7.01
N ASP A 83 3.63 19.17 -8.03
CA ASP A 83 3.58 20.64 -8.18
C ASP A 83 2.64 21.27 -7.13
N ALA A 84 1.47 20.68 -6.91
CA ALA A 84 0.51 21.15 -5.90
C ALA A 84 0.98 20.91 -4.45
N ALA A 85 1.87 19.96 -4.23
CA ALA A 85 2.38 19.56 -2.92
C ALA A 85 3.92 19.38 -2.95
N PRO A 86 4.73 20.44 -3.14
CA PRO A 86 6.17 20.34 -3.31
C PRO A 86 6.85 19.57 -2.18
N GLY A 87 7.61 18.53 -2.54
CA GLY A 87 8.33 17.67 -1.60
C GLY A 87 7.47 16.75 -0.74
N ARG A 88 6.15 16.74 -0.91
CA ARG A 88 5.20 16.00 -0.09
C ARG A 88 4.46 14.90 -0.84
N PHE A 89 4.84 14.56 -2.07
CA PHE A 89 4.16 13.53 -2.84
C PHE A 89 5.04 12.31 -3.12
N ALA A 90 4.45 11.12 -2.90
CA ALA A 90 5.04 9.83 -3.23
C ALA A 90 4.08 9.04 -4.12
N ILE A 91 4.59 8.55 -5.25
CA ILE A 91 3.86 7.62 -6.11
C ILE A 91 4.24 6.19 -5.78
N GLY A 92 3.28 5.38 -5.35
CA GLY A 92 3.40 3.93 -5.28
C GLY A 92 2.79 3.29 -6.52
N ILE A 93 3.60 2.54 -7.25
CA ILE A 93 3.22 1.84 -8.48
C ILE A 93 3.29 0.34 -8.24
N GLY A 94 2.25 -0.39 -8.66
CA GLY A 94 2.21 -1.84 -8.56
C GLY A 94 1.52 -2.50 -9.74
N SER A 95 1.57 -3.82 -9.77
CA SER A 95 0.87 -4.60 -10.79
C SER A 95 -0.64 -4.68 -10.56
N SER A 96 -1.11 -4.50 -9.33
CA SER A 96 -2.47 -4.86 -8.94
C SER A 96 -2.73 -6.37 -9.09
N SER A 97 -3.95 -6.78 -9.41
CA SER A 97 -4.35 -8.16 -9.60
C SER A 97 -5.04 -8.36 -10.95
N ASN A 98 -5.06 -9.59 -11.43
CA ASN A 98 -5.80 -9.94 -12.63
C ASN A 98 -7.30 -9.67 -12.52
N VAL A 99 -7.86 -9.68 -11.31
CA VAL A 99 -9.27 -9.31 -11.09
C VAL A 99 -9.51 -7.86 -11.43
N ILE A 100 -8.71 -6.95 -10.89
CA ILE A 100 -8.85 -5.52 -11.13
C ILE A 100 -8.47 -5.18 -12.57
N VAL A 101 -7.35 -5.70 -13.05
CA VAL A 101 -6.80 -5.34 -14.39
C VAL A 101 -7.61 -5.96 -15.53
N GLU A 102 -7.85 -7.28 -15.48
CA GLU A 102 -8.53 -7.97 -16.58
C GLU A 102 -10.06 -7.93 -16.46
N LYS A 103 -10.58 -8.35 -15.28
CA LYS A 103 -12.03 -8.53 -15.13
C LYS A 103 -12.78 -7.21 -15.01
N TRP A 104 -12.21 -6.21 -14.31
CA TRP A 104 -12.88 -4.93 -14.11
C TRP A 104 -12.53 -3.89 -15.17
N ASN A 105 -11.28 -3.87 -15.65
CA ASN A 105 -10.83 -2.85 -16.58
C ASN A 105 -10.62 -3.36 -18.02
N GLY A 106 -10.75 -4.67 -18.27
CA GLY A 106 -10.63 -5.23 -19.62
C GLY A 106 -9.22 -5.14 -20.23
N VAL A 107 -8.20 -4.92 -19.41
CA VAL A 107 -6.81 -4.78 -19.86
C VAL A 107 -6.07 -6.11 -19.64
N PRO A 108 -5.33 -6.65 -20.64
CA PRO A 108 -4.56 -7.87 -20.47
C PRO A 108 -3.52 -7.76 -19.34
N PHE A 109 -3.51 -8.74 -18.43
CA PHE A 109 -2.55 -8.81 -17.31
C PHE A 109 -1.32 -9.63 -17.70
N VAL A 110 -0.45 -9.04 -18.52
CA VAL A 110 0.73 -9.70 -19.10
C VAL A 110 2.02 -9.09 -18.52
N ASP A 111 3.00 -9.95 -18.21
CA ASP A 111 4.34 -9.55 -17.77
C ASP A 111 4.37 -8.51 -16.62
N PRO A 112 3.71 -8.74 -15.48
CA PRO A 112 3.54 -7.73 -14.44
C PRO A 112 4.85 -7.15 -13.90
N TYR A 113 5.90 -7.96 -13.82
CA TYR A 113 7.21 -7.47 -13.41
C TYR A 113 7.78 -6.45 -14.41
N LYS A 114 7.78 -6.80 -15.71
CA LYS A 114 8.29 -5.91 -16.77
C LYS A 114 7.43 -4.65 -16.85
N LYS A 115 6.11 -4.78 -16.75
CA LYS A 115 5.20 -3.64 -16.82
C LYS A 115 5.47 -2.62 -15.72
N VAL A 116 5.59 -3.05 -14.47
CA VAL A 116 5.92 -2.15 -13.35
C VAL A 116 7.30 -1.54 -13.54
N ARG A 117 8.32 -2.33 -13.88
CA ARG A 117 9.67 -1.85 -14.15
C ARG A 117 9.69 -0.76 -15.23
N ASP A 118 9.00 -0.99 -16.33
CA ASP A 118 9.00 -0.08 -17.47
C ASP A 118 8.28 1.23 -17.15
N VAL A 119 7.19 1.17 -16.34
CA VAL A 119 6.51 2.38 -15.84
C VAL A 119 7.42 3.15 -14.89
N VAL A 120 8.16 2.49 -13.99
CA VAL A 120 9.14 3.15 -13.11
C VAL A 120 10.24 3.84 -13.93
N ARG A 121 10.81 3.15 -14.92
CA ARG A 121 11.83 3.71 -15.82
C ARG A 121 11.29 4.88 -16.62
N PHE A 122 10.08 4.76 -17.14
CA PHE A 122 9.42 5.87 -17.84
C PHE A 122 9.22 7.08 -16.92
N MET A 123 8.86 6.87 -15.64
CA MET A 123 8.73 7.97 -14.69
C MET A 123 10.05 8.70 -14.48
N HIS A 124 11.16 8.00 -14.36
CA HIS A 124 12.48 8.62 -14.30
C HIS A 124 12.80 9.42 -15.57
N ASP A 125 12.54 8.85 -16.75
CA ASP A 125 12.73 9.53 -18.02
C ASP A 125 11.84 10.79 -18.12
N ALA A 126 10.56 10.72 -17.72
CA ALA A 126 9.62 11.83 -17.76
C ALA A 126 10.02 13.00 -16.84
N PHE A 127 10.52 12.70 -15.64
CA PHE A 127 11.00 13.71 -14.69
C PHE A 127 12.41 14.23 -14.97
N SER A 128 13.10 13.72 -16.01
CA SER A 128 14.31 14.36 -16.53
C SER A 128 14.02 15.69 -17.21
N GLY A 129 12.79 15.85 -17.74
CA GLY A 129 12.34 17.01 -18.52
C GLY A 129 12.70 16.93 -20.01
N GLU A 130 13.33 15.83 -20.44
CA GLU A 130 13.70 15.62 -21.83
C GLU A 130 12.51 15.07 -22.66
N LYS A 131 12.60 15.20 -23.99
CA LYS A 131 11.63 14.61 -24.91
C LYS A 131 11.89 13.11 -25.03
N ILE A 132 10.90 12.30 -24.75
CA ILE A 132 11.01 10.83 -24.74
C ILE A 132 10.51 10.28 -26.09
N THR A 133 11.40 9.57 -26.79
CA THR A 133 11.07 8.69 -27.90
C THR A 133 11.83 7.40 -27.63
N LYS A 134 11.13 6.39 -27.11
CA LYS A 134 11.75 5.18 -26.56
C LYS A 134 10.80 4.01 -26.57
N ASP A 135 11.34 2.84 -26.92
CA ASP A 135 10.68 1.55 -26.73
C ASP A 135 11.08 0.96 -25.38
N TYR A 136 10.06 0.63 -24.57
CA TYR A 136 10.18 -0.18 -23.37
C TYR A 136 9.71 -1.60 -23.70
N ASP A 137 9.99 -2.59 -22.87
CA ASP A 137 9.58 -3.97 -23.16
C ASP A 137 8.05 -4.14 -23.28
N THR A 138 7.27 -3.30 -22.60
CA THR A 138 5.81 -3.45 -22.48
C THR A 138 4.99 -2.33 -23.15
N PHE A 139 5.62 -1.29 -23.63
CA PHE A 139 4.99 -0.19 -24.38
C PHE A 139 6.04 0.70 -25.04
N SER A 140 5.61 1.49 -26.04
CA SER A 140 6.45 2.48 -26.72
C SER A 140 5.91 3.89 -26.50
N VAL A 141 6.80 4.87 -26.46
CA VAL A 141 6.47 6.30 -26.37
C VAL A 141 7.19 7.05 -27.47
N ASN A 142 6.46 7.90 -28.18
CA ASN A 142 7.03 8.70 -29.27
C ASN A 142 6.73 10.19 -29.07
N GLY A 143 7.76 10.96 -28.75
CA GLY A 143 7.70 12.40 -28.70
C GLY A 143 7.04 13.00 -27.46
N PHE A 144 6.84 12.21 -26.38
CA PHE A 144 6.28 12.73 -25.12
C PHE A 144 7.27 13.65 -24.41
N ARG A 145 6.78 14.74 -23.86
CA ARG A 145 7.51 15.61 -22.95
C ARG A 145 6.57 16.12 -21.88
N LEU A 146 6.96 15.95 -20.63
CA LEU A 146 6.21 16.48 -19.51
C LEU A 146 6.38 18.00 -19.44
N SER A 147 5.28 18.75 -19.48
CA SER A 147 5.30 20.23 -19.46
C SER A 147 5.40 20.80 -18.04
N ILE A 148 4.78 20.13 -17.06
CA ILE A 148 4.91 20.50 -15.65
C ILE A 148 6.23 19.94 -15.12
N LYS A 149 7.03 20.79 -14.51
CA LYS A 149 8.30 20.41 -13.91
C LYS A 149 8.25 20.74 -12.41
N PRO A 150 7.89 19.76 -11.58
CA PRO A 150 7.83 19.99 -10.13
C PRO A 150 9.18 20.48 -9.58
N GLU A 151 9.16 21.39 -8.63
CA GLU A 151 10.39 21.91 -7.98
C GLU A 151 11.18 20.78 -7.31
N GLN A 152 10.47 19.81 -6.72
CA GLN A 152 11.05 18.63 -6.13
C GLN A 152 10.49 17.37 -6.81
N LYS A 153 11.40 16.47 -7.17
CA LYS A 153 11.01 15.18 -7.77
C LYS A 153 10.15 14.39 -6.77
N PRO A 154 9.03 13.79 -7.22
CA PRO A 154 8.25 12.91 -6.37
C PRO A 154 9.05 11.67 -5.99
N THR A 155 8.81 11.15 -4.79
CA THR A 155 9.31 9.83 -4.38
C THR A 155 8.61 8.74 -5.19
N ILE A 156 9.36 7.79 -5.74
CA ILE A 156 8.82 6.66 -6.50
C ILE A 156 8.98 5.38 -5.66
N LEU A 157 7.88 4.70 -5.36
CA LEU A 157 7.85 3.46 -4.59
C LEU A 157 7.25 2.32 -5.44
N VAL A 158 7.76 1.11 -5.26
CA VAL A 158 7.27 -0.09 -5.94
C VAL A 158 6.50 -0.97 -4.96
N ALA A 159 5.26 -1.33 -5.29
CA ALA A 159 4.55 -2.34 -4.53
C ALA A 159 5.19 -3.72 -4.73
N ALA A 160 5.58 -4.33 -3.63
CA ALA A 160 6.40 -5.52 -3.65
C ALA A 160 5.97 -6.53 -2.59
N LEU A 161 5.77 -7.77 -3.00
CA LEU A 161 5.49 -8.89 -2.10
C LEU A 161 6.67 -9.86 -2.01
N ARG A 162 7.34 -10.16 -3.13
CA ARG A 162 8.44 -11.14 -3.21
C ARG A 162 9.71 -10.52 -3.78
N GLU A 163 10.81 -11.28 -3.70
CA GLU A 163 12.17 -10.83 -4.02
C GLU A 163 12.31 -10.04 -5.33
N GLY A 164 11.65 -10.47 -6.40
CA GLY A 164 11.79 -9.79 -7.70
C GLY A 164 11.37 -8.33 -7.63
N MET A 165 10.17 -8.05 -7.12
CA MET A 165 9.66 -6.68 -6.95
C MET A 165 10.39 -5.92 -5.83
N LEU A 166 10.77 -6.59 -4.74
CA LEU A 166 11.56 -5.97 -3.67
C LEU A 166 12.91 -5.48 -4.20
N LYS A 167 13.60 -6.32 -4.98
CA LYS A 167 14.87 -5.96 -5.62
C LYS A 167 14.69 -4.87 -6.69
N LEU A 168 13.58 -4.87 -7.41
CA LEU A 168 13.25 -3.79 -8.36
C LEU A 168 13.11 -2.44 -7.63
N GLY A 169 12.27 -2.38 -6.58
CA GLY A 169 12.09 -1.16 -5.78
C GLY A 169 13.39 -0.66 -5.14
N ALA A 170 14.24 -1.59 -4.67
CA ALA A 170 15.54 -1.25 -4.09
C ALA A 170 16.54 -0.69 -5.11
N ARG A 171 16.54 -1.18 -6.36
CA ARG A 171 17.53 -0.82 -7.39
C ARG A 171 17.10 0.36 -8.24
N GLU A 172 15.83 0.43 -8.60
CA GLU A 172 15.33 1.35 -9.63
C GLU A 172 14.31 2.36 -9.09
N ALA A 173 14.00 2.33 -7.78
CA ALA A 173 13.07 3.27 -7.13
C ALA A 173 13.64 3.77 -5.79
N ASP A 174 12.88 4.64 -5.12
CA ASP A 174 13.25 5.20 -3.81
C ASP A 174 12.90 4.26 -2.66
N GLY A 175 12.12 3.21 -2.92
CA GLY A 175 11.74 2.23 -1.92
C GLY A 175 10.62 1.30 -2.38
N VAL A 176 9.98 0.67 -1.40
CA VAL A 176 8.94 -0.34 -1.61
C VAL A 176 7.70 -0.09 -0.76
N ILE A 177 6.56 -0.58 -1.24
CA ILE A 177 5.32 -0.68 -0.47
C ILE A 177 5.00 -2.15 -0.26
N ILE A 178 4.82 -2.55 0.99
CA ILE A 178 4.53 -3.92 1.41
C ILE A 178 3.14 -4.01 2.04
N ASN A 179 2.52 -5.18 1.94
CA ASN A 179 1.13 -5.37 2.32
C ASN A 179 0.88 -6.81 2.80
N TRP A 180 -0.06 -7.01 3.72
CA TRP A 180 -0.46 -8.32 4.21
C TRP A 180 0.69 -9.18 4.76
N LEU A 181 1.45 -8.66 5.71
CA LEU A 181 2.55 -9.38 6.38
C LEU A 181 2.57 -9.01 7.87
N SER A 182 3.19 -9.86 8.69
CA SER A 182 3.39 -9.59 10.10
C SER A 182 4.57 -8.64 10.35
N ALA A 183 4.64 -8.09 11.55
CA ALA A 183 5.79 -7.30 11.97
C ALA A 183 7.11 -8.10 11.85
N GLN A 184 7.08 -9.40 12.16
CA GLN A 184 8.27 -10.28 12.09
C GLN A 184 8.74 -10.50 10.66
N ASP A 185 7.81 -10.60 9.69
CA ASP A 185 8.15 -10.76 8.27
C ASP A 185 8.91 -9.58 7.70
N VAL A 186 8.71 -8.40 8.26
CA VAL A 186 9.38 -7.17 7.81
C VAL A 186 10.90 -7.34 7.80
N SER A 187 11.47 -8.05 8.77
CA SER A 187 12.92 -8.31 8.83
C SER A 187 13.43 -9.03 7.58
N LYS A 188 12.67 -10.02 7.07
CA LYS A 188 13.00 -10.75 5.83
C LYS A 188 12.91 -9.82 4.61
N VAL A 189 11.86 -8.98 4.54
CA VAL A 189 11.69 -7.99 3.46
C VAL A 189 12.81 -6.96 3.49
N ALA A 190 13.09 -6.38 4.66
CA ALA A 190 14.14 -5.38 4.86
C ALA A 190 15.52 -5.93 4.47
N ALA A 191 15.82 -7.18 4.79
CA ALA A 191 17.07 -7.82 4.38
C ALA A 191 17.21 -7.89 2.85
N VAL A 192 16.13 -8.24 2.11
CA VAL A 192 16.13 -8.27 0.64
C VAL A 192 16.32 -6.87 0.05
N VAL A 193 15.60 -5.88 0.59
CA VAL A 193 15.66 -4.49 0.13
C VAL A 193 17.06 -3.92 0.36
N ASN A 194 17.57 -4.02 1.60
CA ASN A 194 18.88 -3.48 1.97
C ASN A 194 20.02 -4.17 1.20
N GLY A 195 19.93 -5.48 1.00
CA GLY A 195 20.91 -6.24 0.22
C GLY A 195 20.96 -5.87 -1.27
N ALA A 196 19.86 -5.32 -1.82
CA ALA A 196 19.78 -4.90 -3.22
C ALA A 196 19.96 -3.39 -3.44
N ALA A 197 20.00 -2.60 -2.38
CA ALA A 197 20.01 -1.13 -2.41
C ALA A 197 21.38 -0.50 -2.63
N ASN A 198 22.46 -1.31 -2.72
CA ASN A 198 23.84 -0.83 -2.92
C ASN A 198 24.28 0.25 -1.91
N GLY A 199 23.89 0.11 -0.65
CA GLY A 199 24.23 1.05 0.42
C GLY A 199 23.37 2.32 0.47
N VAL A 200 22.40 2.48 -0.42
CA VAL A 200 21.45 3.59 -0.41
C VAL A 200 20.26 3.25 0.51
N GLU A 201 19.92 4.14 1.41
CA GLU A 201 18.76 3.98 2.29
C GLU A 201 17.46 4.03 1.47
N LYS A 202 16.57 3.05 1.68
CA LYS A 202 15.31 2.92 0.94
C LYS A 202 14.10 3.04 1.87
N GLU A 203 13.07 3.72 1.41
CA GLU A 203 11.81 3.76 2.14
C GLU A 203 11.12 2.40 2.08
N ILE A 204 10.65 1.89 3.23
CA ILE A 204 9.82 0.70 3.34
C ILE A 204 8.49 1.13 3.95
N THR A 205 7.49 1.28 3.11
CA THR A 205 6.14 1.64 3.51
C THR A 205 5.31 0.38 3.72
N ALA A 206 4.73 0.20 4.90
CA ALA A 206 3.88 -0.95 5.20
C ALA A 206 2.41 -0.52 5.36
N ARG A 207 1.51 -1.13 4.58
CA ARG A 207 0.09 -1.07 4.87
C ARG A 207 -0.23 -2.08 5.96
N ILE A 208 -0.67 -1.58 7.11
CA ILE A 208 -0.93 -2.37 8.31
C ILE A 208 -2.44 -2.38 8.55
N PHE A 209 -3.04 -3.56 8.51
CA PHE A 209 -4.45 -3.75 8.83
C PHE A 209 -4.63 -3.85 10.33
N VAL A 210 -5.50 -3.01 10.90
CA VAL A 210 -5.66 -2.90 12.34
C VAL A 210 -7.12 -2.73 12.74
N CYS A 211 -7.51 -3.42 13.81
CA CYS A 211 -8.80 -3.28 14.46
C CYS A 211 -8.58 -3.18 15.98
N PRO A 212 -8.49 -1.97 16.58
CA PRO A 212 -8.26 -1.80 18.00
C PRO A 212 -9.55 -2.08 18.79
N SER A 213 -9.91 -3.36 18.90
CA SER A 213 -11.06 -3.87 19.64
C SER A 213 -10.68 -5.10 20.44
N GLU A 214 -11.16 -5.18 21.69
CA GLU A 214 -11.00 -6.34 22.59
C GLU A 214 -12.11 -7.40 22.39
N ASN A 215 -13.06 -7.15 21.49
CA ASN A 215 -14.09 -8.13 21.10
C ASN A 215 -13.49 -9.20 20.17
N THR A 216 -12.66 -10.07 20.75
CA THR A 216 -11.85 -11.04 20.02
C THR A 216 -12.68 -11.94 19.10
N GLU A 217 -13.85 -12.40 19.53
CA GLU A 217 -14.69 -13.32 18.74
C GLU A 217 -15.13 -12.67 17.43
N THR A 218 -15.67 -11.46 17.51
CA THR A 218 -16.15 -10.70 16.34
C THR A 218 -15.01 -10.33 15.41
N VAL A 219 -13.88 -9.87 15.98
CA VAL A 219 -12.68 -9.51 15.20
C VAL A 219 -12.14 -10.73 14.46
N MET A 220 -12.01 -11.88 15.12
CA MET A 220 -11.53 -13.12 14.52
C MET A 220 -12.40 -13.57 13.35
N ALA A 221 -13.73 -13.51 13.48
CA ALA A 221 -14.65 -13.88 12.41
C ALA A 221 -14.50 -12.98 11.18
N GLY A 222 -14.51 -11.67 11.38
CA GLY A 222 -14.33 -10.68 10.31
C GLY A 222 -12.94 -10.74 9.65
N ALA A 223 -11.88 -10.93 10.45
CA ALA A 223 -10.52 -11.05 9.96
C ALA A 223 -10.32 -12.30 9.09
N LYS A 224 -10.89 -13.45 9.45
CA LYS A 224 -10.85 -14.66 8.60
C LYS A 224 -11.49 -14.43 7.24
N PHE A 225 -12.59 -13.67 7.19
CA PHE A 225 -13.20 -13.27 5.93
C PHE A 225 -12.27 -12.40 5.08
N ALA A 226 -11.68 -11.35 5.66
CA ALA A 226 -10.74 -10.48 5.00
C ALA A 226 -9.50 -11.24 4.50
N ILE A 227 -8.93 -12.12 5.32
CA ILE A 227 -7.79 -12.97 4.96
C ILE A 227 -8.17 -13.87 3.78
N ALA A 228 -9.30 -14.57 3.84
CA ALA A 228 -9.74 -15.44 2.74
C ALA A 228 -9.94 -14.68 1.43
N ALA A 229 -10.51 -13.48 1.47
CA ALA A 229 -10.72 -12.64 0.29
C ALA A 229 -9.42 -12.27 -0.43
N TYR A 230 -8.35 -12.03 0.31
CA TYR A 230 -7.04 -11.67 -0.27
C TYR A 230 -6.16 -12.89 -0.55
N MET A 231 -6.05 -13.83 0.40
CA MET A 231 -5.09 -14.94 0.31
C MET A 231 -5.45 -15.98 -0.76
N ASN A 232 -6.69 -15.99 -1.27
CA ASN A 232 -7.04 -16.84 -2.42
C ASN A 232 -6.48 -16.29 -3.76
N VAL A 233 -6.06 -15.03 -3.82
CA VAL A 233 -5.46 -14.45 -5.03
C VAL A 233 -4.04 -15.02 -5.20
N PRO A 234 -3.67 -15.57 -6.39
CA PRO A 234 -2.42 -16.30 -6.57
C PRO A 234 -1.17 -15.56 -6.10
N VAL A 235 -1.08 -14.25 -6.33
CA VAL A 235 0.09 -13.46 -5.95
C VAL A 235 0.28 -13.40 -4.42
N TYR A 236 -0.82 -13.35 -3.65
CA TYR A 236 -0.76 -13.39 -2.19
C TYR A 236 -0.52 -14.82 -1.67
N ALA A 237 -1.14 -15.83 -2.27
CA ALA A 237 -0.87 -17.23 -1.91
C ALA A 237 0.63 -17.55 -2.07
N ASP A 238 1.24 -17.17 -3.18
CA ASP A 238 2.67 -17.35 -3.42
C ASP A 238 3.55 -16.53 -2.46
N PHE A 239 3.11 -15.32 -2.09
CA PHE A 239 3.79 -14.51 -1.10
C PHE A 239 3.83 -15.20 0.27
N HIS A 240 2.68 -15.71 0.72
CA HIS A 240 2.60 -16.40 2.00
C HIS A 240 3.31 -17.75 2.00
N ARG A 241 3.37 -18.46 0.87
CA ARG A 241 4.27 -19.63 0.70
C ARG A 241 5.72 -19.23 0.85
N TRP A 242 6.13 -18.13 0.23
CA TRP A 242 7.51 -17.60 0.37
C TRP A 242 7.82 -17.16 1.80
N MET A 243 6.84 -16.64 2.54
CA MET A 243 6.96 -16.31 3.96
C MET A 243 6.98 -17.55 4.88
N GLY A 244 6.66 -18.74 4.37
CA GLY A 244 6.63 -19.98 5.16
C GLY A 244 5.26 -20.28 5.78
N ARG A 245 4.20 -19.57 5.41
CA ARG A 245 2.84 -19.78 5.95
C ARG A 245 2.03 -20.85 5.25
N ALA A 246 2.61 -21.61 4.34
CA ALA A 246 1.89 -22.70 3.68
C ALA A 246 1.19 -23.65 4.68
N PRO A 247 1.82 -24.10 5.79
CA PRO A 247 1.15 -24.99 6.75
C PRO A 247 -0.11 -24.37 7.38
N LEU A 248 -0.14 -23.04 7.57
CA LEU A 248 -1.27 -22.33 8.19
C LEU A 248 -2.43 -22.09 7.22
N LEU A 249 -2.15 -21.94 5.91
CA LEU A 249 -3.13 -21.48 4.92
C LEU A 249 -3.51 -22.57 3.90
N GLN A 250 -2.84 -23.73 3.87
CA GLN A 250 -3.10 -24.76 2.88
C GLN A 250 -4.56 -25.25 2.91
N GLY A 251 -5.10 -25.53 4.09
CA GLY A 251 -6.49 -25.96 4.24
C GLY A 251 -7.49 -24.93 3.69
N MET A 252 -7.22 -23.65 3.86
CA MET A 252 -8.03 -22.58 3.28
C MET A 252 -7.94 -22.57 1.76
N TRP A 253 -6.75 -22.71 1.17
CA TRP A 253 -6.58 -22.76 -0.29
C TRP A 253 -7.27 -23.97 -0.91
N ASP A 254 -7.17 -25.15 -0.29
CA ASP A 254 -7.78 -26.39 -0.78
C ASP A 254 -9.31 -26.29 -0.77
N ALA A 255 -9.89 -25.83 0.34
CA ALA A 255 -11.34 -25.64 0.44
C ALA A 255 -11.85 -24.53 -0.52
N TRP A 256 -11.07 -23.44 -0.68
CA TRP A 256 -11.42 -22.38 -1.62
C TRP A 256 -11.42 -22.87 -3.07
N ALA A 257 -10.43 -23.67 -3.46
CA ALA A 257 -10.33 -24.29 -4.78
C ALA A 257 -11.49 -25.27 -5.04
N ALA A 258 -11.92 -26.00 -4.00
CA ALA A 258 -13.10 -26.87 -4.06
C ALA A 258 -14.44 -26.12 -4.09
N GLY A 259 -14.44 -24.78 -3.96
CA GLY A 259 -15.65 -23.95 -3.94
C GLY A 259 -16.34 -23.86 -2.57
N ASP A 260 -15.83 -24.54 -1.55
CA ASP A 260 -16.40 -24.52 -0.19
C ASP A 260 -15.89 -23.31 0.61
N ARG A 261 -16.61 -22.20 0.51
CA ARG A 261 -16.26 -20.94 1.18
C ARG A 261 -16.35 -21.06 2.70
N LYS A 262 -17.30 -21.82 3.21
CA LYS A 262 -17.49 -22.03 4.65
C LYS A 262 -16.32 -22.83 5.23
N ALA A 263 -15.95 -23.93 4.61
CA ALA A 263 -14.80 -24.73 5.00
C ALA A 263 -13.50 -23.92 4.88
N ALA A 264 -13.34 -23.08 3.84
CA ALA A 264 -12.19 -22.23 3.67
C ALA A 264 -12.02 -21.24 4.84
N LEU A 265 -13.08 -20.56 5.27
CA LEU A 265 -13.04 -19.68 6.44
C LEU A 265 -12.71 -20.44 7.73
N ALA A 266 -13.33 -21.60 7.92
CA ALA A 266 -13.11 -22.45 9.10
C ALA A 266 -11.67 -22.98 9.18
N ALA A 267 -11.02 -23.20 8.04
CA ALA A 267 -9.65 -23.70 7.96
C ALA A 267 -8.57 -22.65 8.29
N ILE A 268 -8.93 -21.35 8.40
CA ILE A 268 -7.98 -20.31 8.80
C ILE A 268 -7.77 -20.39 10.32
N PRO A 269 -6.57 -20.74 10.82
CA PRO A 269 -6.32 -20.78 12.25
C PRO A 269 -6.25 -19.38 12.84
N ASN A 270 -6.52 -19.23 14.14
CA ASN A 270 -6.42 -17.94 14.83
C ASN A 270 -5.00 -17.36 14.72
N GLN A 271 -3.97 -18.20 14.77
CA GLN A 271 -2.59 -17.77 14.55
C GLN A 271 -2.41 -16.96 13.25
N ALA A 272 -3.07 -17.35 12.16
CA ALA A 272 -2.96 -16.59 10.91
C ALA A 272 -3.62 -15.21 11.01
N VAL A 273 -4.67 -15.08 11.83
CA VAL A 273 -5.29 -13.77 12.12
C VAL A 273 -4.34 -12.94 12.96
N ASP A 274 -3.81 -13.48 14.06
CA ASP A 274 -2.89 -12.80 14.97
C ASP A 274 -1.62 -12.29 14.25
N GLU A 275 -1.17 -13.00 13.21
CA GLU A 275 -0.02 -12.61 12.42
C GLU A 275 -0.33 -11.52 11.37
N LEU A 276 -1.53 -11.50 10.80
CA LEU A 276 -1.84 -10.70 9.61
C LEU A 276 -2.75 -9.49 9.88
N VAL A 277 -3.44 -9.47 11.00
CA VAL A 277 -4.31 -8.36 11.43
C VAL A 277 -3.93 -7.95 12.84
N VAL A 278 -3.54 -6.71 13.01
CA VAL A 278 -3.26 -6.14 14.33
C VAL A 278 -4.57 -5.89 15.04
N HIS A 279 -4.78 -6.51 16.22
CA HIS A 279 -6.04 -6.37 16.98
C HIS A 279 -5.81 -6.44 18.49
N GLY A 280 -6.84 -6.17 19.27
CA GLY A 280 -6.80 -6.13 20.73
C GLY A 280 -6.91 -4.71 21.27
N SER A 281 -6.44 -4.46 22.50
CA SER A 281 -6.47 -3.12 23.08
C SER A 281 -5.68 -2.12 22.24
N PRO A 282 -6.04 -0.83 22.24
CA PRO A 282 -5.27 0.20 21.53
C PRO A 282 -3.78 0.22 21.90
N ALA A 283 -3.46 -0.01 23.18
CA ALA A 283 -2.07 -0.07 23.64
C ALA A 283 -1.32 -1.24 22.97
N HIS A 284 -1.92 -2.43 22.98
CA HIS A 284 -1.34 -3.60 22.30
C HIS A 284 -1.16 -3.33 20.79
N CYS A 285 -2.15 -2.74 20.13
CA CYS A 285 -2.04 -2.41 18.71
C CYS A 285 -0.86 -1.45 18.44
N ARG A 286 -0.65 -0.42 19.28
CA ARG A 286 0.50 0.48 19.18
C ARG A 286 1.83 -0.27 19.36
N ASP A 287 1.90 -1.18 20.30
CA ASP A 287 3.11 -2.00 20.52
C ASP A 287 3.44 -2.85 19.28
N VAL A 288 2.45 -3.53 18.70
CA VAL A 288 2.65 -4.30 17.47
C VAL A 288 3.04 -3.39 16.28
N ILE A 289 2.41 -2.23 16.12
CA ILE A 289 2.81 -1.25 15.09
C ILE A 289 4.27 -0.80 15.31
N ASN A 290 4.70 -0.61 16.55
CA ASN A 290 6.09 -0.28 16.87
C ASN A 290 7.06 -1.40 16.47
N GLU A 291 6.66 -2.68 16.55
CA GLU A 291 7.49 -3.80 16.09
C GLU A 291 7.72 -3.76 14.56
N TYR A 292 6.74 -3.31 13.75
CA TYR A 292 6.98 -3.09 12.30
C TYR A 292 8.14 -2.12 12.08
N PHE A 293 8.18 -1.01 12.82
CA PHE A 293 9.27 -0.04 12.72
C PHE A 293 10.61 -0.59 13.20
N LYS A 294 10.63 -1.34 14.31
CA LYS A 294 11.86 -1.99 14.81
C LYS A 294 12.43 -2.99 13.79
N ASN A 295 11.58 -3.64 13.01
CA ASN A 295 11.97 -4.63 12.02
C ASN A 295 12.29 -4.02 10.63
N GLY A 296 12.22 -2.70 10.47
CA GLY A 296 12.73 -2.02 9.28
C GLY A 296 11.71 -1.22 8.46
N VAL A 297 10.43 -1.16 8.87
CA VAL A 297 9.47 -0.21 8.27
C VAL A 297 9.92 1.21 8.58
N THR A 298 9.84 2.09 7.60
CA THR A 298 10.12 3.52 7.76
C THR A 298 8.83 4.36 7.76
N THR A 299 7.80 3.86 7.08
CA THR A 299 6.52 4.53 6.95
C THR A 299 5.38 3.53 7.17
N SER A 300 4.50 3.77 8.12
CA SER A 300 3.26 3.01 8.25
C SER A 300 2.13 3.66 7.44
N SER A 301 1.21 2.84 6.92
CA SER A 301 -0.09 3.25 6.38
C SER A 301 -1.16 2.40 7.06
N LEU A 302 -1.73 2.92 8.15
CA LEU A 302 -2.73 2.19 8.91
C LEU A 302 -4.04 2.10 8.14
N ALA A 303 -4.59 0.91 8.04
CA ALA A 303 -5.91 0.64 7.46
C ALA A 303 -6.81 0.08 8.56
N ILE A 304 -7.69 0.92 9.10
CA ILE A 304 -8.65 0.49 10.11
C ILE A 304 -9.65 -0.46 9.44
N LEU A 305 -9.72 -1.68 9.95
CA LEU A 305 -10.73 -2.65 9.54
C LEU A 305 -11.94 -2.55 10.50
N PRO A 306 -13.15 -2.27 10.00
CA PRO A 306 -14.35 -2.21 10.82
C PRO A 306 -14.89 -3.64 11.09
N LEU A 307 -14.07 -4.46 11.77
CA LEU A 307 -14.42 -5.86 12.06
C LEU A 307 -15.35 -6.01 13.25
N ASP A 308 -15.36 -5.03 14.15
CA ASP A 308 -16.27 -4.93 15.27
C ASP A 308 -17.33 -3.88 14.93
N PRO A 309 -18.64 -4.23 14.90
CA PRO A 309 -19.72 -3.29 14.62
C PRO A 309 -19.82 -2.12 15.59
N ASP A 310 -19.33 -2.30 16.81
CA ASP A 310 -19.35 -1.28 17.86
C ASP A 310 -18.10 -0.40 17.84
N LEU A 311 -17.16 -0.63 16.91
CA LEU A 311 -15.94 0.15 16.79
C LEU A 311 -16.24 1.57 16.30
N ASP A 312 -15.99 2.55 17.15
CA ASP A 312 -15.95 3.95 16.73
C ASP A 312 -14.67 4.21 15.93
N TYR A 313 -14.83 4.42 14.62
CA TYR A 313 -13.70 4.61 13.71
C TYR A 313 -12.78 5.75 14.14
N TRP A 314 -13.35 6.89 14.57
CA TRP A 314 -12.53 8.05 14.91
C TRP A 314 -11.80 7.90 16.23
N LYS A 315 -12.42 7.27 17.22
CA LYS A 315 -11.74 6.89 18.46
C LYS A 315 -10.63 5.86 18.20
N ALA A 316 -10.85 4.93 17.26
CA ALA A 316 -9.82 3.98 16.84
C ALA A 316 -8.63 4.71 16.23
N VAL A 317 -8.85 5.63 15.30
CA VAL A 317 -7.78 6.44 14.68
C VAL A 317 -7.03 7.27 15.73
N GLU A 318 -7.74 7.96 16.62
CA GLU A 318 -7.15 8.74 17.72
C GLU A 318 -6.29 7.89 18.63
N SER A 319 -6.82 6.74 19.07
CA SER A 319 -6.14 5.83 19.99
C SER A 319 -4.86 5.20 19.44
N LEU A 320 -4.71 5.15 18.10
CA LEU A 320 -3.52 4.65 17.39
C LEU A 320 -2.60 5.78 16.94
N SER A 321 -2.92 7.01 17.24
CA SER A 321 -2.16 8.18 16.79
C SER A 321 -0.79 8.26 17.46
N PRO A 322 0.18 8.92 16.84
CA PRO A 322 1.50 9.16 17.44
C PRO A 322 1.44 9.97 18.74
N SER A 323 0.41 10.80 18.91
CA SER A 323 0.20 11.60 20.12
C SER A 323 -0.58 10.88 21.23
N ALA A 324 -1.11 9.68 20.94
CA ALA A 324 -1.81 8.89 21.96
C ALA A 324 -0.86 8.39 23.04
N SER A 325 -1.20 8.61 24.30
CA SER A 325 -0.44 8.17 25.48
C SER A 325 -0.83 6.75 25.92
#